data_33cb76762e943648a7ee79560129d06c
#
_entry.id   33cb76762e943648a7ee79560129d06c
#
_cell.length_a   1.000
_cell.length_b   1.000
_cell.length_c   1.000
_cell.angle_alpha   90.00
_cell.angle_beta   90.00
_cell.angle_gamma   90.00
#
_symmetry.space_group_name_H-M   'P 1'
#
loop_
_entity.id
_entity.type
_entity.pdbx_description
1 polymer ?
#
loop_
_entity_poly.entity_id
_entity_poly.type
_entity_poly.pdbx_seq_one_letter_code
_entity_poly.pdbx_strand_id
1 'polypeptide(L)'
;MKRTPYNASHTRHMVEYGRHFIDYLNGKAKEAGQPLLFNTAHKHELLMSVWLHDIGKLVIPLEVMNKDARLLPEQKTAILHRFEKIRLLIQIASLKGEISVETMQEREEELQKAQETILRANTAGFCPDDLREEVCRIHEKTYMEEDGSEKPWLEEEEFQMLMIAGELVRRRTGRYGKPCSN
;
A
#
# COMPACT_ATOMS: atom_id res chain seq x y z
N MET A 1 -4.60 -1.46 -27.11
CA MET A 1 -4.46 -1.24 -25.65
C MET A 1 -5.83 -1.32 -24.99
N LYS A 2 -6.21 -2.43 -24.39
CA LYS A 2 -7.50 -2.58 -23.70
C LYS A 2 -7.41 -1.91 -22.34
N ARG A 3 -7.69 -0.60 -22.27
CA ARG A 3 -8.00 0.04 -20.99
C ARG A 3 -9.27 -0.60 -20.46
N THR A 4 -9.27 -0.97 -19.18
CA THR A 4 -10.40 -1.66 -18.59
C THR A 4 -11.69 -0.86 -18.84
N PRO A 5 -12.76 -1.48 -19.36
CA PRO A 5 -14.06 -0.84 -19.60
C PRO A 5 -14.61 -0.17 -18.33
N TYR A 6 -14.17 -0.62 -17.18
CA TYR A 6 -14.54 -0.16 -15.85
C TYR A 6 -14.24 1.34 -15.61
N ASN A 7 -13.04 1.83 -16.00
CA ASN A 7 -12.68 3.22 -15.72
C ASN A 7 -13.52 4.23 -16.54
N ALA A 8 -13.85 3.89 -17.79
CA ALA A 8 -14.67 4.76 -18.63
C ALA A 8 -16.14 4.80 -18.14
N SER A 9 -16.70 3.69 -17.68
CA SER A 9 -18.04 3.65 -17.10
C SER A 9 -18.08 4.34 -15.73
N HIS A 10 -17.06 4.14 -14.90
CA HIS A 10 -16.93 4.80 -13.59
C HIS A 10 -16.96 6.33 -13.72
N THR A 11 -16.09 6.91 -14.56
CA THR A 11 -16.02 8.35 -14.75
C THR A 11 -17.36 8.91 -15.27
N ARG A 12 -18.02 8.19 -16.17
CA ARG A 12 -19.32 8.59 -16.71
C ARG A 12 -20.41 8.63 -15.63
N HIS A 13 -20.49 7.59 -14.80
CA HIS A 13 -21.42 7.56 -13.67
C HIS A 13 -21.12 8.64 -12.63
N MET A 14 -19.83 8.90 -12.34
CA MET A 14 -19.43 9.97 -11.41
C MET A 14 -19.90 11.35 -11.88
N VAL A 15 -19.79 11.64 -13.17
CA VAL A 15 -20.30 12.91 -13.76
C VAL A 15 -21.82 12.98 -13.67
N GLU A 16 -22.50 11.87 -13.90
CA GLU A 16 -23.97 11.80 -13.81
C GLU A 16 -24.44 12.02 -12.38
N TYR A 17 -23.85 11.35 -11.40
CA TYR A 17 -24.13 11.56 -9.99
C TYR A 17 -23.80 13.00 -9.54
N GLY A 18 -22.68 13.54 -9.97
CA GLY A 18 -22.30 14.93 -9.71
C GLY A 18 -23.34 15.92 -10.26
N ARG A 19 -23.87 15.68 -11.45
CA ARG A 19 -24.93 16.49 -12.05
C ARG A 19 -26.21 16.44 -11.23
N HIS A 20 -26.69 15.25 -10.88
CA HIS A 20 -27.90 15.08 -10.08
C HIS A 20 -27.75 15.73 -8.69
N PHE A 21 -26.56 15.58 -8.08
CA PHE A 21 -26.31 16.19 -6.77
C PHE A 21 -26.34 17.73 -6.83
N ILE A 22 -25.72 18.34 -7.84
CA ILE A 22 -25.76 19.80 -8.04
C ILE A 22 -27.21 20.27 -8.28
N ASP A 23 -27.97 19.57 -9.13
CA ASP A 23 -29.34 19.91 -9.45
C ASP A 23 -30.26 19.79 -8.21
N TYR A 24 -30.04 18.77 -7.38
CA TYR A 24 -30.71 18.61 -6.09
C TYR A 24 -30.41 19.79 -5.14
N LEU A 25 -29.15 20.16 -4.98
CA LEU A 25 -28.77 21.29 -4.10
C LEU A 25 -29.33 22.63 -4.59
N ASN A 26 -29.28 22.88 -5.88
CA ASN A 26 -29.88 24.08 -6.47
C ASN A 26 -31.41 24.08 -6.33
N GLY A 27 -32.07 22.93 -6.45
CA GLY A 27 -33.48 22.75 -6.18
C GLY A 27 -33.84 23.13 -4.74
N LYS A 28 -33.07 22.63 -3.76
CA LYS A 28 -33.26 22.97 -2.35
C LYS A 28 -33.05 24.44 -2.04
N ALA A 29 -32.04 25.07 -2.64
CA ALA A 29 -31.82 26.51 -2.48
C ALA A 29 -33.01 27.31 -3.02
N LYS A 30 -33.53 26.92 -4.19
CA LYS A 30 -34.72 27.55 -4.80
C LYS A 30 -35.99 27.39 -3.94
N GLU A 31 -36.22 26.17 -3.41
CA GLU A 31 -37.35 25.91 -2.46
C GLU A 31 -37.25 26.78 -1.22
N ALA A 32 -36.05 27.08 -0.74
CA ALA A 32 -35.77 27.94 0.42
C ALA A 32 -35.77 29.46 0.09
N GLY A 33 -36.03 29.83 -1.17
CA GLY A 33 -35.98 31.23 -1.62
C GLY A 33 -34.55 31.81 -1.65
N GLN A 34 -33.53 30.97 -1.69
CA GLN A 34 -32.11 31.34 -1.71
C GLN A 34 -31.57 31.39 -3.15
N PRO A 35 -30.47 32.14 -3.39
CA PRO A 35 -29.76 32.09 -4.67
C PRO A 35 -29.28 30.68 -4.99
N LEU A 36 -29.10 30.36 -6.30
CA LEU A 36 -28.52 29.10 -6.71
C LEU A 36 -27.10 28.94 -6.12
N LEU A 37 -26.85 27.80 -5.50
CA LEU A 37 -25.53 27.47 -4.96
C LEU A 37 -24.47 27.29 -6.06
N PHE A 38 -24.91 26.74 -7.19
CA PHE A 38 -24.06 26.54 -8.37
C PHE A 38 -24.73 27.20 -9.59
N ASN A 39 -24.12 28.26 -10.10
CA ASN A 39 -24.50 28.81 -11.40
C ASN A 39 -24.01 27.92 -12.55
N THR A 40 -24.35 28.25 -13.79
CA THR A 40 -24.00 27.45 -14.99
C THR A 40 -22.49 27.28 -15.15
N ALA A 41 -21.70 28.32 -14.87
CA ALA A 41 -20.24 28.27 -14.97
C ALA A 41 -19.64 27.33 -13.91
N HIS A 42 -20.01 27.51 -12.64
CA HIS A 42 -19.56 26.65 -11.54
C HIS A 42 -19.98 25.18 -11.73
N LYS A 43 -21.19 24.94 -12.25
CA LYS A 43 -21.66 23.59 -12.59
C LYS A 43 -20.76 22.95 -13.65
N HIS A 44 -20.41 23.71 -14.70
CA HIS A 44 -19.52 23.23 -15.76
C HIS A 44 -18.12 22.90 -15.23
N GLU A 45 -17.50 23.81 -14.48
CA GLU A 45 -16.17 23.63 -13.88
C GLU A 45 -16.11 22.39 -12.98
N LEU A 46 -17.12 22.21 -12.12
CA LEU A 46 -17.17 21.08 -11.20
C LEU A 46 -17.34 19.75 -11.93
N LEU A 47 -18.20 19.69 -12.95
CA LEU A 47 -18.37 18.49 -13.78
C LEU A 47 -17.12 18.18 -14.61
N MET A 48 -16.41 19.21 -15.11
CA MET A 48 -15.12 19.02 -15.78
C MET A 48 -14.05 18.51 -14.81
N SER A 49 -14.00 19.01 -13.58
CA SER A 49 -13.11 18.49 -12.54
C SER A 49 -13.37 17.01 -12.24
N VAL A 50 -14.65 16.62 -12.17
CA VAL A 50 -15.05 15.22 -12.03
C VAL A 50 -14.65 14.39 -13.25
N TRP A 51 -14.75 14.92 -14.46
CA TRP A 51 -14.29 14.26 -15.69
C TRP A 51 -12.78 13.98 -15.67
N LEU A 52 -12.01 14.94 -15.15
CA LEU A 52 -10.54 14.91 -15.16
C LEU A 52 -9.91 14.28 -13.92
N HIS A 53 -10.69 13.95 -12.87
CA HIS A 53 -10.16 13.48 -11.59
C HIS A 53 -9.22 12.27 -11.69
N ASP A 54 -9.46 11.44 -12.70
CA ASP A 54 -8.72 10.19 -12.93
C ASP A 54 -7.73 10.29 -14.11
N ILE A 55 -7.50 11.50 -14.68
CA ILE A 55 -6.66 11.66 -15.87
C ILE A 55 -5.23 11.17 -15.64
N GLY A 56 -4.72 11.28 -14.41
CA GLY A 56 -3.41 10.78 -14.03
C GLY A 56 -3.25 9.26 -14.20
N LYS A 57 -4.35 8.50 -14.15
CA LYS A 57 -4.33 7.05 -14.41
C LYS A 57 -3.94 6.71 -15.85
N LEU A 58 -3.98 7.69 -16.77
CA LEU A 58 -3.60 7.48 -18.18
C LEU A 58 -2.09 7.28 -18.36
N VAL A 59 -1.29 7.81 -17.44
CA VAL A 59 0.19 7.72 -17.48
C VAL A 59 0.74 6.64 -16.57
N ILE A 60 -0.10 6.05 -15.69
CA ILE A 60 0.31 4.96 -14.81
C ILE A 60 0.31 3.64 -15.61
N PRO A 61 1.39 2.84 -15.57
CA PRO A 61 1.42 1.51 -16.19
C PRO A 61 0.30 0.61 -15.67
N LEU A 62 -0.30 -0.19 -16.56
CA LEU A 62 -1.42 -1.08 -16.20
C LEU A 62 -1.04 -2.12 -15.14
N GLU A 63 0.22 -2.56 -15.14
CA GLU A 63 0.77 -3.48 -14.15
C GLU A 63 0.71 -2.90 -12.73
N VAL A 64 0.95 -1.59 -12.60
CA VAL A 64 0.84 -0.88 -11.32
C VAL A 64 -0.62 -0.65 -10.94
N MET A 65 -1.48 -0.31 -11.92
CA MET A 65 -2.90 -0.04 -11.67
C MET A 65 -3.70 -1.29 -11.29
N ASN A 66 -3.36 -2.44 -11.86
CA ASN A 66 -4.11 -3.68 -11.70
C ASN A 66 -3.46 -4.65 -10.70
N LYS A 67 -2.43 -4.22 -9.97
CA LYS A 67 -1.83 -5.09 -8.97
C LYS A 67 -2.79 -5.30 -7.79
N ASP A 68 -3.00 -6.56 -7.45
CA ASP A 68 -3.86 -6.96 -6.32
C ASP A 68 -3.15 -6.85 -4.96
N ALA A 69 -1.87 -6.46 -4.97
CA ALA A 69 -1.00 -6.41 -3.81
C ALA A 69 -0.04 -5.22 -3.90
N ARG A 70 0.60 -4.84 -2.79
CA ARG A 70 1.52 -3.68 -2.73
C ARG A 70 2.85 -3.95 -3.41
N LEU A 71 3.41 -5.14 -3.19
CA LEU A 71 4.64 -5.59 -3.84
C LEU A 71 4.38 -6.05 -5.27
N LEU A 72 5.35 -5.87 -6.13
CA LEU A 72 5.37 -6.54 -7.44
C LEU A 72 5.61 -8.04 -7.26
N PRO A 73 5.17 -8.90 -8.20
CA PRO A 73 5.40 -10.35 -8.11
C PRO A 73 6.87 -10.73 -7.92
N GLU A 74 7.78 -10.03 -8.61
CA GLU A 74 9.22 -10.22 -8.52
C GLU A 74 9.76 -9.87 -7.13
N GLN A 75 9.31 -8.75 -6.55
CA GLN A 75 9.69 -8.33 -5.19
C GLN A 75 9.21 -9.33 -4.15
N LYS A 76 7.95 -9.78 -4.25
CA LYS A 76 7.42 -10.83 -3.38
C LYS A 76 8.26 -12.10 -3.45
N THR A 77 8.61 -12.54 -4.65
CA THR A 77 9.44 -13.73 -4.88
C THR A 77 10.84 -13.54 -4.29
N ALA A 78 11.45 -12.37 -4.48
CA ALA A 78 12.76 -12.05 -3.92
C ALA A 78 12.77 -12.12 -2.38
N ILE A 79 11.74 -11.57 -1.74
CA ILE A 79 11.55 -11.64 -0.28
C ILE A 79 11.44 -13.10 0.17
N LEU A 80 10.60 -13.91 -0.48
CA LEU A 80 10.42 -15.31 -0.10
C LEU A 80 11.72 -16.11 -0.24
N HIS A 81 12.48 -15.91 -1.31
CA HIS A 81 13.80 -16.55 -1.49
C HIS A 81 14.81 -16.09 -0.44
N ARG A 82 14.80 -14.80 -0.07
CA ARG A 82 15.66 -14.26 0.99
C ARG A 82 15.33 -14.91 2.33
N PHE A 83 14.05 -15.03 2.68
CA PHE A 83 13.62 -15.68 3.91
C PHE A 83 13.98 -17.16 3.96
N GLU A 84 13.86 -17.86 2.82
CA GLU A 84 14.32 -19.26 2.72
C GLU A 84 15.82 -19.37 2.90
N LYS A 85 16.60 -18.47 2.30
CA LYS A 85 18.05 -18.40 2.51
C LYS A 85 18.40 -18.18 3.98
N ILE A 86 17.74 -17.24 4.65
CA ILE A 86 17.96 -16.97 6.09
C ILE A 86 17.66 -18.24 6.91
N ARG A 87 16.58 -18.95 6.60
CA ARG A 87 16.23 -20.22 7.27
C ARG A 87 17.36 -21.24 7.13
N LEU A 88 17.87 -21.44 5.91
CA LEU A 88 18.98 -22.36 5.66
C LEU A 88 20.25 -21.95 6.43
N LEU A 89 20.57 -20.67 6.48
CA LEU A 89 21.72 -20.18 7.26
C LEU A 89 21.57 -20.47 8.77
N ILE A 90 20.36 -20.30 9.32
CA ILE A 90 20.06 -20.66 10.72
C ILE A 90 20.26 -22.16 10.96
N GLN A 91 19.78 -23.03 10.05
CA GLN A 91 19.94 -24.47 10.14
C GLN A 91 21.42 -24.89 10.04
N ILE A 92 22.16 -24.28 9.11
CA ILE A 92 23.61 -24.53 8.97
C ILE A 92 24.35 -24.15 10.24
N ALA A 93 24.03 -22.99 10.85
CA ALA A 93 24.65 -22.55 12.10
C ALA A 93 24.38 -23.56 13.25
N SER A 94 23.17 -24.11 13.32
CA SER A 94 22.85 -25.17 14.29
C SER A 94 23.62 -26.48 14.03
N LEU A 95 23.71 -26.90 12.76
CA LEU A 95 24.47 -28.10 12.38
C LEU A 95 25.97 -27.96 12.65
N LYS A 96 26.52 -26.76 12.55
CA LYS A 96 27.91 -26.45 12.92
C LYS A 96 28.12 -26.33 14.41
N GLY A 97 27.06 -26.35 15.24
CA GLY A 97 27.14 -26.16 16.67
C GLY A 97 27.39 -24.72 17.12
N GLU A 98 27.18 -23.76 16.23
CA GLU A 98 27.31 -22.31 16.50
C GLU A 98 26.12 -21.78 17.34
N ILE A 99 24.95 -22.40 17.19
CA ILE A 99 23.74 -22.11 17.94
C ILE A 99 23.08 -23.41 18.44
N SER A 100 22.34 -23.34 19.54
CA SER A 100 21.59 -24.50 20.07
C SER A 100 20.35 -24.80 19.19
N VAL A 101 19.80 -25.99 19.33
CA VAL A 101 18.56 -26.41 18.66
C VAL A 101 17.38 -25.53 19.09
N GLU A 102 17.31 -25.18 20.37
CA GLU A 102 16.28 -24.30 20.89
C GLU A 102 16.36 -22.90 20.25
N THR A 103 17.56 -22.32 20.16
CA THR A 103 17.80 -21.03 19.49
C THR A 103 17.46 -21.10 18.01
N MET A 104 17.76 -22.21 17.35
CA MET A 104 17.38 -22.43 15.94
C MET A 104 15.86 -22.38 15.80
N GLN A 105 15.12 -23.10 16.65
CA GLN A 105 13.65 -23.12 16.62
C GLN A 105 13.04 -21.73 16.87
N GLU A 106 13.52 -21.00 17.87
CA GLU A 106 13.08 -19.63 18.15
C GLU A 106 13.26 -18.69 16.96
N ARG A 107 14.42 -18.76 16.29
CA ARG A 107 14.72 -17.94 15.10
C ARG A 107 13.87 -18.34 13.88
N GLU A 108 13.61 -19.61 13.70
CA GLU A 108 12.72 -20.09 12.62
C GLU A 108 11.27 -19.63 12.84
N GLU A 109 10.77 -19.69 14.08
CA GLU A 109 9.45 -19.17 14.43
C GLU A 109 9.35 -17.65 14.20
N GLU A 110 10.38 -16.91 14.58
CA GLU A 110 10.46 -15.47 14.36
C GLU A 110 10.42 -15.15 12.87
N LEU A 111 11.20 -15.88 12.07
CA LEU A 111 11.26 -15.72 10.61
C LEU A 111 9.92 -16.04 9.97
N GLN A 112 9.25 -17.09 10.41
CA GLN A 112 7.92 -17.45 9.92
C GLN A 112 6.89 -16.36 10.24
N LYS A 113 6.85 -15.86 11.47
CA LYS A 113 5.96 -14.75 11.87
C LYS A 113 6.21 -13.50 11.04
N ALA A 114 7.47 -13.16 10.79
CA ALA A 114 7.83 -12.04 9.94
C ALA A 114 7.35 -12.22 8.50
N GLN A 115 7.50 -13.41 7.93
CA GLN A 115 7.01 -13.73 6.59
C GLN A 115 5.49 -13.59 6.49
N GLU A 116 4.75 -14.11 7.47
CA GLU A 116 3.29 -13.99 7.54
C GLU A 116 2.85 -12.53 7.66
N THR A 117 3.55 -11.74 8.47
CA THR A 117 3.30 -10.30 8.63
C THR A 117 3.48 -9.55 7.31
N ILE A 118 4.57 -9.81 6.58
CA ILE A 118 4.83 -9.20 5.25
C ILE A 118 3.73 -9.58 4.25
N LEU A 119 3.34 -10.86 4.19
CA LEU A 119 2.29 -11.33 3.29
C LEU A 119 0.93 -10.70 3.62
N ARG A 120 0.62 -10.54 4.90
CA ARG A 120 -0.57 -9.82 5.38
C ARG A 120 -0.53 -8.34 4.97
N ALA A 121 0.59 -7.66 5.22
CA ALA A 121 0.77 -6.27 4.84
C ALA A 121 0.69 -6.06 3.33
N ASN A 122 1.22 -7.00 2.54
CA ASN A 122 1.20 -6.96 1.09
C ASN A 122 -0.22 -6.95 0.51
N THR A 123 -1.17 -7.68 1.09
CA THR A 123 -2.54 -7.83 0.60
C THR A 123 -3.55 -6.95 1.34
N ALA A 124 -3.16 -6.30 2.43
CA ALA A 124 -4.05 -5.45 3.20
C ALA A 124 -4.44 -4.19 2.42
N GLY A 125 -5.74 -3.97 2.20
CA GLY A 125 -6.24 -2.72 1.61
C GLY A 125 -5.94 -1.50 2.48
N PHE A 126 -6.13 -1.63 3.79
CA PHE A 126 -5.69 -0.70 4.83
C PHE A 126 -4.65 -1.40 5.71
N CYS A 127 -3.59 -0.71 6.08
CA CYS A 127 -2.57 -1.23 6.98
C CYS A 127 -2.78 -0.59 8.37
N PRO A 128 -3.30 -1.35 9.36
CA PRO A 128 -3.44 -0.88 10.74
C PRO A 128 -2.10 -0.47 11.34
N ASP A 129 -2.11 0.37 12.36
CA ASP A 129 -0.88 0.88 12.96
C ASP A 129 -0.03 -0.22 13.61
N ASP A 130 -0.66 -1.23 14.22
CA ASP A 130 0.01 -2.41 14.77
C ASP A 130 0.77 -3.20 13.69
N LEU A 131 0.13 -3.46 12.56
CA LEU A 131 0.76 -4.15 11.42
C LEU A 131 1.93 -3.34 10.84
N ARG A 132 1.80 -2.02 10.81
CA ARG A 132 2.89 -1.13 10.36
C ARG A 132 4.09 -1.19 11.29
N GLU A 133 3.86 -1.14 12.61
CA GLU A 133 4.93 -1.27 13.59
C GLU A 133 5.65 -2.61 13.48
N GLU A 134 4.91 -3.70 13.21
CA GLU A 134 5.52 -5.00 12.95
C GLU A 134 6.40 -5.00 11.69
N VAL A 135 5.94 -4.38 10.59
CA VAL A 135 6.74 -4.26 9.35
C VAL A 135 7.98 -3.39 9.59
N CYS A 136 7.88 -2.30 10.38
CA CYS A 136 9.05 -1.50 10.76
C CYS A 136 10.09 -2.34 11.53
N ARG A 137 9.66 -3.13 12.52
CA ARG A 137 10.57 -4.02 13.27
C ARG A 137 11.25 -5.07 12.39
N ILE A 138 10.54 -5.56 11.36
CA ILE A 138 11.11 -6.51 10.40
C ILE A 138 12.15 -5.80 9.51
N HIS A 139 11.91 -4.56 9.08
CA HIS A 139 12.84 -3.79 8.28
C HIS A 139 14.16 -3.48 9.01
N GLU A 140 14.11 -3.31 10.34
CA GLU A 140 15.30 -3.09 11.16
C GLU A 140 16.17 -4.35 11.34
N LYS A 141 15.67 -5.54 10.94
CA LYS A 141 16.39 -6.80 11.08
C LYS A 141 17.35 -7.04 9.93
N THR A 142 18.47 -7.64 10.29
CA THR A 142 19.55 -8.01 9.36
C THR A 142 19.91 -9.48 9.52
N TYR A 143 20.63 -10.01 8.57
CA TYR A 143 21.27 -11.33 8.63
C TYR A 143 22.66 -11.26 8.03
N MET A 144 23.52 -12.20 8.46
CA MET A 144 24.88 -12.32 7.92
C MET A 144 24.90 -13.28 6.75
N GLU A 145 25.47 -12.84 5.65
CA GLU A 145 25.79 -13.68 4.49
C GLU A 145 27.01 -14.57 4.76
N GLU A 146 27.24 -15.58 3.93
CA GLU A 146 28.41 -16.47 4.01
C GLU A 146 29.75 -15.72 3.86
N ASP A 147 29.75 -14.62 3.12
CA ASP A 147 30.90 -13.75 2.92
C ASP A 147 31.17 -12.79 4.08
N GLY A 148 30.35 -12.85 5.13
CA GLY A 148 30.42 -11.95 6.29
C GLY A 148 29.76 -10.59 6.08
N SER A 149 29.09 -10.34 4.96
CA SER A 149 28.33 -9.11 4.75
C SER A 149 26.99 -9.15 5.47
N GLU A 150 26.60 -8.03 6.04
CA GLU A 150 25.31 -7.85 6.69
C GLU A 150 24.27 -7.39 5.65
N LYS A 151 23.11 -8.04 5.62
CA LYS A 151 22.01 -7.74 4.70
C LYS A 151 20.70 -7.58 5.43
N PRO A 152 19.81 -6.66 5.00
CA PRO A 152 18.51 -6.48 5.62
C PRO A 152 17.54 -7.62 5.27
N TRP A 153 16.58 -7.87 6.15
CA TRP A 153 15.46 -8.79 5.87
C TRP A 153 14.52 -8.25 4.80
N LEU A 154 14.33 -6.90 4.78
CA LEU A 154 13.59 -6.17 3.76
C LEU A 154 14.46 -5.08 3.17
N GLU A 155 14.56 -5.02 1.86
CA GLU A 155 15.20 -3.90 1.16
C GLU A 155 14.36 -2.64 1.30
N GLU A 156 14.99 -1.46 1.23
CA GLU A 156 14.32 -0.16 1.39
C GLU A 156 13.14 0.00 0.42
N GLU A 157 13.30 -0.38 -0.84
CA GLU A 157 12.23 -0.28 -1.84
C GLU A 157 11.03 -1.18 -1.50
N GLU A 158 11.27 -2.40 -1.01
CA GLU A 158 10.23 -3.35 -0.57
C GLU A 158 9.47 -2.80 0.64
N PHE A 159 10.20 -2.26 1.60
CA PHE A 159 9.64 -1.62 2.78
C PHE A 159 8.76 -0.42 2.41
N GLN A 160 9.26 0.49 1.57
CA GLN A 160 8.51 1.64 1.10
C GLN A 160 7.21 1.22 0.39
N MET A 161 7.25 0.20 -0.46
CA MET A 161 6.07 -0.31 -1.14
C MET A 161 5.01 -0.86 -0.17
N LEU A 162 5.43 -1.54 0.90
CA LEU A 162 4.52 -2.02 1.95
C LEU A 162 3.88 -0.87 2.75
N MET A 163 4.58 0.27 2.90
CA MET A 163 4.19 1.41 3.73
C MET A 163 3.37 2.49 3.01
N ILE A 164 3.47 2.62 1.67
CA ILE A 164 2.88 3.73 0.87
C ILE A 164 1.40 3.98 1.17
N ALA A 165 0.56 2.95 1.30
CA ALA A 165 -0.87 3.14 1.55
C ALA A 165 -1.18 3.72 2.95
N GLY A 166 -0.29 3.54 3.93
CA GLY A 166 -0.44 4.11 5.26
C GLY A 166 -0.16 5.63 5.31
N GLU A 167 0.79 6.12 4.55
CA GLU A 167 1.13 7.54 4.51
C GLU A 167 0.06 8.41 3.85
N LEU A 168 -0.57 7.94 2.78
CA LEU A 168 -1.64 8.66 2.09
C LEU A 168 -2.86 8.90 3.00
N VAL A 169 -3.21 7.92 3.84
CA VAL A 169 -4.30 8.06 4.81
C VAL A 169 -3.92 9.01 5.94
N ARG A 170 -2.67 8.95 6.43
CA ARG A 170 -2.19 9.86 7.49
C ARG A 170 -2.16 11.31 7.08
N ARG A 171 -1.72 11.64 5.86
CA ARG A 171 -1.77 13.02 5.33
C ARG A 171 -3.18 13.59 5.27
N ARG A 172 -4.20 12.75 5.01
CA ARG A 172 -5.60 13.18 4.98
C ARG A 172 -6.22 13.36 6.37
N THR A 173 -5.81 12.58 7.36
CA THR A 173 -6.43 12.60 8.70
C THR A 173 -5.69 13.49 9.72
N GLY A 174 -4.56 14.08 9.35
CA GLY A 174 -3.74 14.93 10.25
C GLY A 174 -3.14 14.19 11.45
N ARG A 175 -3.28 12.88 11.55
CA ARG A 175 -2.68 12.06 12.61
C ARG A 175 -1.29 11.60 12.17
N TYR A 176 -0.30 12.40 12.52
CA TYR A 176 1.10 12.02 12.41
C TYR A 176 1.43 10.98 13.50
N GLY A 177 1.52 9.71 13.14
CA GLY A 177 2.35 8.79 13.91
C GLY A 177 3.82 9.10 13.59
N LYS A 178 4.71 8.93 14.60
CA LYS A 178 6.15 9.11 14.42
C LYS A 178 6.63 8.21 13.27
N PRO A 179 7.52 8.69 12.37
CA PRO A 179 8.27 7.77 11.50
C PRO A 179 8.99 6.76 12.39
N CYS A 180 9.26 5.56 11.83
CA CYS A 180 10.18 4.64 12.49
C CYS A 180 11.42 5.46 12.84
N SER A 181 11.73 5.56 14.14
CA SER A 181 12.90 6.33 14.60
C SER A 181 14.15 5.66 14.03
N ASN A 182 14.93 6.42 13.26
CA ASN A 182 16.31 6.07 12.96
C ASN A 182 17.10 5.92 14.26
#